data_eec254af097ee7650202d7c4cac7c1ba
#
_entry.id   eec254af097ee7650202d7c4cac7c1ba
#
_cell.length_a   1.000
_cell.length_b   1.000
_cell.length_c   1.000
_cell.angle_alpha   90.00
_cell.angle_beta   90.00
_cell.angle_gamma   90.00
#
_symmetry.space_group_name_H-M   'P 1'
#
loop_
_entity.id
_entity.type
_entity.pdbx_description
1 polymer ?
#
loop_
_entity_poly.entity_id
_entity_poly.type
_entity_poly.pdbx_seq_one_letter_code
_entity_poly.pdbx_strand_id
1 'polypeptide(L)'
;MAKAKFERTKPHVNIGTIGHVDHGKTTLTAAITTVLATKGGAALRKYDEIDNAPEERERGITINTSHVEYETDTRHYAHVDCPGHADYVKNMITGAAQMDGAILVVSAADGPMPQTREHILLSRQVGVPYICVFLNKADMVDDEELLELVDMEVRELLTEYEFPGDDTPIVAGSALKALECGCGKEDCEWCGKIWELMKNVDSYIPTPERDRDKPFLMPVEDVFSITGRGTVATGRVERGQVKVQDEVEIVGLQEKARKTVVTGVEMFRKLLDFAEAGDNIGALLRGVDRKEIERGQVLAKPGTINPHTHFEAEVYVLSKEEGGRHTPFFNGYRPQFYFRTTDVTGVIQLPEGVEMVMPGDNTKFTIQLITPIAMEEGLRFAVREGGRTVGAGVVTKVLA
;
A
#
# COMPACT_ATOMS: atom_id res chain seq x y z
N MET A 1 20.80 -22.38 12.60
CA MET A 1 19.84 -22.19 13.70
C MET A 1 18.43 -22.40 13.14
N ALA A 2 17.54 -23.08 13.88
CA ALA A 2 16.14 -23.18 13.48
C ALA A 2 15.50 -21.78 13.55
N LYS A 3 14.70 -21.40 12.53
CA LYS A 3 13.96 -20.14 12.56
C LYS A 3 12.92 -20.18 13.68
N ALA A 4 12.70 -19.05 14.34
CA ALA A 4 11.65 -18.91 15.34
C ALA A 4 10.27 -19.08 14.68
N LYS A 5 9.30 -19.56 15.44
CA LYS A 5 7.90 -19.63 15.02
C LYS A 5 7.21 -18.34 15.38
N PHE A 6 6.33 -17.85 14.50
CA PHE A 6 5.50 -16.67 14.77
C PHE A 6 4.33 -17.07 15.69
N GLU A 7 4.13 -16.34 16.76
CA GLU A 7 3.00 -16.51 17.68
C GLU A 7 2.03 -15.34 17.54
N ARG A 8 0.76 -15.65 17.28
CA ARG A 8 -0.32 -14.64 17.14
C ARG A 8 -0.87 -14.28 18.52
N THR A 9 -0.21 -13.37 19.23
CA THR A 9 -0.61 -12.94 20.59
C THR A 9 -1.49 -11.70 20.58
N LYS A 10 -1.43 -10.88 19.50
CA LYS A 10 -2.14 -9.63 19.36
C LYS A 10 -2.83 -9.53 18.00
N PRO A 11 -3.91 -8.72 17.86
CA PRO A 11 -4.48 -8.40 16.57
C PRO A 11 -3.43 -7.82 15.62
N HIS A 12 -3.44 -8.27 14.37
CA HIS A 12 -2.51 -7.82 13.33
C HIS A 12 -3.14 -6.73 12.47
N VAL A 13 -2.44 -5.60 12.30
CA VAL A 13 -2.88 -4.45 11.50
C VAL A 13 -1.75 -4.04 10.56
N ASN A 14 -2.09 -3.79 9.30
CA ASN A 14 -1.15 -3.28 8.30
C ASN A 14 -1.32 -1.76 8.21
N ILE A 15 -0.26 -1.03 8.49
CA ILE A 15 -0.21 0.41 8.30
C ILE A 15 0.98 0.79 7.43
N GLY A 16 1.05 2.03 7.01
CA GLY A 16 2.25 2.50 6.32
C GLY A 16 2.32 4.00 6.25
N THR A 17 3.50 4.50 5.87
CA THR A 17 3.76 5.92 5.66
C THR A 17 3.54 6.32 4.21
N ILE A 18 2.78 7.38 4.01
CA ILE A 18 2.52 8.03 2.71
C ILE A 18 2.83 9.53 2.82
N GLY A 19 2.99 10.21 1.70
CA GLY A 19 3.25 11.65 1.65
C GLY A 19 4.38 12.01 0.69
N HIS A 20 4.66 13.30 0.58
CA HIS A 20 5.62 13.86 -0.38
C HIS A 20 7.05 13.35 -0.14
N VAL A 21 7.89 13.39 -1.19
CA VAL A 21 9.35 13.18 -1.06
C VAL A 21 9.93 14.19 -0.06
N ASP A 22 10.96 13.79 0.68
CA ASP A 22 11.65 14.62 1.69
C ASP A 22 10.81 15.11 2.89
N HIS A 23 9.54 14.68 3.03
CA HIS A 23 8.74 14.95 4.24
C HIS A 23 9.13 14.07 5.43
N GLY A 24 10.04 13.09 5.24
CA GLY A 24 10.63 12.29 6.33
C GLY A 24 9.86 11.02 6.70
N LYS A 25 9.21 10.36 5.74
CA LYS A 25 8.49 9.09 5.93
C LYS A 25 9.38 8.00 6.52
N THR A 26 10.49 7.70 5.86
CA THR A 26 11.46 6.68 6.30
C THR A 26 12.10 7.06 7.63
N THR A 27 12.35 8.37 7.86
CA THR A 27 12.84 8.86 9.16
C THR A 27 11.82 8.61 10.27
N LEU A 28 10.53 8.83 10.00
CA LEU A 28 9.45 8.54 10.95
C LEU A 28 9.35 7.03 11.23
N THR A 29 9.43 6.20 10.20
CA THR A 29 9.44 4.74 10.34
C THR A 29 10.60 4.28 11.23
N ALA A 30 11.80 4.82 11.03
CA ALA A 30 12.96 4.56 11.89
C ALA A 30 12.77 5.07 13.33
N ALA A 31 12.16 6.25 13.51
CA ALA A 31 11.86 6.81 14.84
C ALA A 31 10.85 5.95 15.61
N ILE A 32 9.78 5.49 14.94
CA ILE A 32 8.79 4.58 15.54
C ILE A 32 9.47 3.31 16.05
N THR A 33 10.27 2.64 15.19
CA THR A 33 10.96 1.39 15.60
C THR A 33 11.95 1.64 16.74
N THR A 34 12.65 2.78 16.75
CA THR A 34 13.61 3.15 17.80
C THR A 34 12.91 3.39 19.13
N VAL A 35 11.82 4.16 19.13
CA VAL A 35 11.06 4.49 20.35
C VAL A 35 10.38 3.24 20.91
N LEU A 36 9.73 2.43 20.08
CA LEU A 36 9.04 1.20 20.51
C LEU A 36 10.04 0.12 20.99
N ALA A 37 11.25 0.06 20.41
CA ALA A 37 12.29 -0.88 20.82
C ALA A 37 12.70 -0.70 22.29
N THR A 38 12.58 0.50 22.85
CA THR A 38 12.90 0.78 24.27
C THR A 38 12.00 0.02 25.26
N LYS A 39 10.77 -0.33 24.83
CA LYS A 39 9.83 -1.16 25.59
C LYS A 39 9.78 -2.62 25.11
N GLY A 40 10.68 -3.01 24.19
CA GLY A 40 10.70 -4.36 23.61
C GLY A 40 9.64 -4.60 22.54
N GLY A 41 8.93 -3.57 22.08
CA GLY A 41 7.88 -3.65 21.07
C GLY A 41 8.39 -3.67 19.61
N ALA A 42 9.69 -3.53 19.39
CA ALA A 42 10.28 -3.56 18.04
C ALA A 42 11.72 -4.10 18.07
N ALA A 43 12.16 -4.62 16.92
CA ALA A 43 13.60 -4.69 16.64
C ALA A 43 14.05 -3.33 16.13
N LEU A 44 15.11 -2.77 16.71
CA LEU A 44 15.68 -1.51 16.25
C LEU A 44 16.02 -1.62 14.78
N ARG A 45 15.50 -0.69 13.96
CA ARG A 45 15.82 -0.54 12.55
C ARG A 45 16.39 0.84 12.29
N LYS A 46 17.60 0.87 11.74
CA LYS A 46 18.22 2.13 11.31
C LYS A 46 17.68 2.53 9.95
N TYR A 47 17.76 3.83 9.63
CA TYR A 47 17.39 4.38 8.33
C TYR A 47 17.99 3.57 7.16
N ASP A 48 19.30 3.30 7.19
CA ASP A 48 20.03 2.54 6.16
C ASP A 48 19.64 1.06 6.06
N GLU A 49 18.88 0.54 7.04
CA GLU A 49 18.36 -0.83 7.02
C GLU A 49 16.94 -0.89 6.44
N ILE A 50 16.24 0.24 6.41
CA ILE A 50 14.92 0.40 5.79
C ILE A 50 15.13 0.66 4.31
N ASP A 51 15.83 1.72 3.92
CA ASP A 51 16.26 2.02 2.56
C ASP A 51 17.56 1.26 2.25
N ASN A 52 17.43 0.03 1.81
CA ASN A 52 18.56 -0.91 1.75
C ASN A 52 19.20 -1.03 0.36
N ALA A 53 18.49 -0.66 -0.73
CA ALA A 53 19.02 -0.77 -2.08
C ALA A 53 20.15 0.24 -2.31
N PRO A 54 21.23 -0.13 -3.07
CA PRO A 54 22.32 0.78 -3.39
C PRO A 54 21.85 2.09 -4.02
N GLU A 55 20.86 2.05 -4.92
CA GLU A 55 20.28 3.22 -5.57
C GLU A 55 19.52 4.13 -4.60
N GLU A 56 18.83 3.57 -3.60
CA GLU A 56 18.12 4.32 -2.55
C GLU A 56 19.11 5.11 -1.70
N ARG A 57 20.22 4.49 -1.32
CA ARG A 57 21.30 5.12 -0.55
C ARG A 57 22.02 6.21 -1.33
N GLU A 58 22.27 5.99 -2.62
CA GLU A 58 22.96 6.96 -3.49
C GLU A 58 22.08 8.20 -3.73
N ARG A 59 20.79 8.02 -3.92
CA ARG A 59 19.86 9.10 -4.20
C ARG A 59 19.22 9.72 -2.96
N GLY A 60 19.28 9.05 -1.79
CA GLY A 60 18.64 9.48 -0.56
C GLY A 60 17.10 9.45 -0.60
N ILE A 61 16.52 8.60 -1.46
CA ILE A 61 15.08 8.47 -1.63
C ILE A 61 14.65 7.00 -1.61
N THR A 62 13.49 6.71 -1.05
CA THR A 62 12.87 5.38 -1.08
C THR A 62 12.36 5.09 -2.49
N ILE A 63 12.74 3.97 -3.06
CA ILE A 63 12.34 3.49 -4.39
C ILE A 63 11.34 2.34 -4.26
N ASN A 64 11.68 1.35 -3.44
CA ASN A 64 10.84 0.18 -3.21
C ASN A 64 10.14 0.29 -1.86
N THR A 65 8.98 -0.39 -1.73
CA THR A 65 8.32 -0.53 -0.44
C THR A 65 9.18 -1.36 0.50
N SER A 66 9.35 -0.89 1.73
CA SER A 66 10.04 -1.62 2.80
C SER A 66 9.05 -2.02 3.89
N HIS A 67 9.19 -3.24 4.41
CA HIS A 67 8.32 -3.77 5.45
C HIS A 67 9.05 -3.87 6.78
N VAL A 68 8.47 -3.26 7.81
CA VAL A 68 8.98 -3.25 9.18
C VAL A 68 7.93 -3.81 10.13
N GLU A 69 8.38 -4.57 11.13
CA GLU A 69 7.52 -5.17 12.16
C GLU A 69 7.71 -4.46 13.49
N TYR A 70 6.62 -4.12 14.19
CA TYR A 70 6.65 -3.66 15.55
C TYR A 70 5.31 -3.89 16.29
N GLU A 71 5.32 -3.70 17.60
CA GLU A 71 4.16 -3.90 18.45
C GLU A 71 3.96 -2.74 19.41
N THR A 72 2.70 -2.42 19.69
CA THR A 72 2.26 -1.66 20.85
C THR A 72 1.77 -2.62 21.93
N ASP A 73 1.27 -2.09 23.04
CA ASP A 73 0.69 -2.93 24.10
C ASP A 73 -0.53 -3.73 23.60
N THR A 74 -1.26 -3.19 22.61
CA THR A 74 -2.55 -3.71 22.16
C THR A 74 -2.49 -4.42 20.82
N ARG A 75 -1.50 -4.13 19.93
CA ARG A 75 -1.48 -4.56 18.54
C ARG A 75 -0.10 -4.93 18.03
N HIS A 76 -0.09 -5.81 17.03
CA HIS A 76 1.06 -6.12 16.20
C HIS A 76 0.89 -5.44 14.84
N TYR A 77 1.92 -4.71 14.38
CA TYR A 77 1.90 -3.94 13.15
C TYR A 77 2.89 -4.49 12.12
N ALA A 78 2.40 -4.65 10.89
CA ALA A 78 3.25 -4.61 9.70
C ALA A 78 3.20 -3.20 9.14
N HIS A 79 4.33 -2.54 9.05
CA HIS A 79 4.45 -1.18 8.54
C HIS A 79 5.12 -1.19 7.17
N VAL A 80 4.44 -0.60 6.18
CA VAL A 80 4.92 -0.44 4.81
C VAL A 80 5.43 0.98 4.63
N ASP A 81 6.73 1.14 4.48
CA ASP A 81 7.31 2.44 4.10
C ASP A 81 7.22 2.63 2.59
N CYS A 82 6.45 3.63 2.14
CA CYS A 82 6.18 3.88 0.74
C CYS A 82 7.09 4.96 0.15
N PRO A 83 7.50 4.81 -1.14
CA PRO A 83 8.22 5.87 -1.83
C PRO A 83 7.38 7.13 -1.95
N GLY A 84 8.04 8.30 -1.91
CA GLY A 84 7.37 9.60 -2.04
C GLY A 84 7.51 10.24 -3.42
N HIS A 85 8.45 9.77 -4.25
CA HIS A 85 8.75 10.36 -5.54
C HIS A 85 7.75 9.92 -6.63
N ALA A 86 7.35 10.83 -7.50
CA ALA A 86 6.37 10.60 -8.57
C ALA A 86 6.75 9.44 -9.51
N ASP A 87 8.04 9.20 -9.77
CA ASP A 87 8.49 8.10 -10.63
C ASP A 87 8.18 6.71 -10.05
N TYR A 88 7.98 6.61 -8.73
CA TYR A 88 7.78 5.34 -8.02
C TYR A 88 6.34 5.15 -7.51
N VAL A 89 5.39 5.89 -8.06
CA VAL A 89 3.96 5.81 -7.70
C VAL A 89 3.40 4.38 -7.82
N LYS A 90 3.91 3.57 -8.76
CA LYS A 90 3.54 2.13 -8.85
C LYS A 90 3.79 1.38 -7.54
N ASN A 91 4.97 1.61 -6.94
CA ASN A 91 5.34 0.97 -5.69
C ASN A 91 4.53 1.54 -4.53
N MET A 92 4.24 2.85 -4.56
CA MET A 92 3.33 3.49 -3.58
C MET A 92 1.92 2.87 -3.64
N ILE A 93 1.32 2.73 -4.84
CA ILE A 93 0.00 2.11 -5.02
C ILE A 93 0.00 0.67 -4.48
N THR A 94 1.04 -0.11 -4.80
CA THR A 94 1.18 -1.49 -4.32
C THR A 94 1.28 -1.54 -2.79
N GLY A 95 2.06 -0.65 -2.19
CA GLY A 95 2.17 -0.55 -0.73
C GLY A 95 0.87 -0.12 -0.08
N ALA A 96 0.22 0.93 -0.61
CA ALA A 96 -1.03 1.45 -0.07
C ALA A 96 -2.17 0.42 -0.13
N ALA A 97 -2.24 -0.39 -1.18
CA ALA A 97 -3.26 -1.45 -1.30
C ALA A 97 -3.17 -2.52 -0.20
N GLN A 98 -2.06 -2.58 0.53
CA GLN A 98 -1.86 -3.50 1.65
C GLN A 98 -2.30 -2.93 3.00
N MET A 99 -2.56 -1.63 3.10
CA MET A 99 -2.78 -0.94 4.36
C MET A 99 -4.23 -1.05 4.84
N ASP A 100 -4.39 -1.23 6.13
CA ASP A 100 -5.66 -1.10 6.85
C ASP A 100 -5.86 0.34 7.35
N GLY A 101 -4.79 1.12 7.35
CA GLY A 101 -4.74 2.54 7.62
C GLY A 101 -3.38 3.11 7.26
N ALA A 102 -3.30 4.40 7.02
CA ALA A 102 -2.05 5.09 6.65
C ALA A 102 -1.68 6.19 7.64
N ILE A 103 -0.39 6.48 7.72
CA ILE A 103 0.16 7.68 8.38
C ILE A 103 0.60 8.62 7.27
N LEU A 104 -0.13 9.72 7.08
CA LEU A 104 0.23 10.78 6.18
C LEU A 104 1.29 11.66 6.83
N VAL A 105 2.47 11.73 6.22
CA VAL A 105 3.58 12.54 6.71
C VAL A 105 3.66 13.82 5.90
N VAL A 106 3.47 14.95 6.56
CA VAL A 106 3.54 16.28 5.96
C VAL A 106 4.60 17.09 6.71
N SER A 107 5.47 17.78 5.99
CA SER A 107 6.41 18.73 6.61
C SER A 107 5.65 19.93 7.16
N ALA A 108 5.81 20.23 8.43
CA ALA A 108 5.20 21.39 9.07
C ALA A 108 5.73 22.73 8.48
N ALA A 109 6.96 22.72 7.94
CA ALA A 109 7.57 23.90 7.34
C ALA A 109 7.12 24.13 5.89
N ASP A 110 6.80 23.07 5.14
CA ASP A 110 6.50 23.14 3.71
C ASP A 110 4.99 23.03 3.41
N GLY A 111 4.21 22.46 4.35
CA GLY A 111 2.79 22.15 4.16
C GLY A 111 2.50 21.04 3.14
N PRO A 112 1.25 20.87 2.71
CA PRO A 112 0.87 19.89 1.69
C PRO A 112 1.48 20.21 0.33
N MET A 113 2.19 19.25 -0.25
CA MET A 113 2.87 19.35 -1.53
C MET A 113 2.16 18.49 -2.61
N PRO A 114 2.51 18.58 -3.91
CA PRO A 114 1.78 17.88 -4.97
C PRO A 114 1.63 16.37 -4.76
N GLN A 115 2.68 15.65 -4.33
CA GLN A 115 2.57 14.24 -4.06
C GLN A 115 1.76 13.93 -2.79
N THR A 116 1.62 14.88 -1.86
CA THR A 116 0.71 14.73 -0.71
C THR A 116 -0.71 14.51 -1.21
N ARG A 117 -1.18 15.38 -2.12
CA ARG A 117 -2.50 15.27 -2.75
C ARG A 117 -2.67 13.97 -3.53
N GLU A 118 -1.69 13.63 -4.37
CA GLU A 118 -1.70 12.39 -5.15
C GLU A 118 -1.76 11.15 -4.25
N HIS A 119 -1.01 11.12 -3.16
CA HIS A 119 -0.99 9.97 -2.24
C HIS A 119 -2.30 9.81 -1.46
N ILE A 120 -2.95 10.90 -1.06
CA ILE A 120 -4.28 10.84 -0.42
C ILE A 120 -5.31 10.28 -1.42
N LEU A 121 -5.34 10.84 -2.63
CA LEU A 121 -6.22 10.38 -3.70
C LEU A 121 -6.03 8.88 -3.99
N LEU A 122 -4.79 8.46 -4.21
CA LEU A 122 -4.47 7.06 -4.50
C LEU A 122 -4.84 6.13 -3.34
N SER A 123 -4.57 6.54 -2.11
CA SER A 123 -4.97 5.78 -0.92
C SER A 123 -6.47 5.58 -0.86
N ARG A 124 -7.26 6.61 -1.16
CA ARG A 124 -8.71 6.50 -1.26
C ARG A 124 -9.14 5.50 -2.34
N GLN A 125 -8.50 5.55 -3.51
CA GLN A 125 -8.81 4.68 -4.66
C GLN A 125 -8.49 3.22 -4.40
N VAL A 126 -7.35 2.91 -3.77
CA VAL A 126 -7.00 1.53 -3.42
C VAL A 126 -7.73 1.01 -2.19
N GLY A 127 -8.53 1.87 -1.53
CA GLY A 127 -9.41 1.49 -0.44
C GLY A 127 -8.79 1.54 0.94
N VAL A 128 -7.75 2.35 1.17
CA VAL A 128 -7.27 2.67 2.54
C VAL A 128 -8.39 3.38 3.30
N PRO A 129 -8.91 2.80 4.38
CA PRO A 129 -10.12 3.33 5.01
C PRO A 129 -9.85 4.46 6.01
N TYR A 130 -8.64 4.54 6.58
CA TYR A 130 -8.30 5.47 7.66
C TYR A 130 -6.93 6.10 7.42
N ILE A 131 -6.81 7.40 7.75
CA ILE A 131 -5.55 8.15 7.73
C ILE A 131 -5.36 8.82 9.09
N CYS A 132 -4.17 8.67 9.69
CA CYS A 132 -3.66 9.53 10.76
C CYS A 132 -2.61 10.45 10.16
N VAL A 133 -2.37 11.63 10.73
CA VAL A 133 -1.40 12.59 10.22
C VAL A 133 -0.26 12.83 11.19
N PHE A 134 0.95 12.93 10.67
CA PHE A 134 2.12 13.39 11.40
C PHE A 134 2.70 14.62 10.71
N LEU A 135 2.56 15.79 11.33
CA LEU A 135 3.21 17.03 10.91
C LEU A 135 4.66 16.98 11.38
N ASN A 136 5.52 16.52 10.48
CA ASN A 136 6.95 16.30 10.74
C ASN A 136 7.76 17.60 10.61
N LYS A 137 8.98 17.61 11.11
CA LYS A 137 9.89 18.77 11.12
C LYS A 137 9.34 19.96 11.92
N ALA A 138 8.51 19.73 12.93
CA ALA A 138 7.98 20.79 13.79
C ALA A 138 9.08 21.54 14.55
N ASP A 139 10.27 20.95 14.70
CA ASP A 139 11.49 21.59 15.25
C ASP A 139 12.04 22.72 14.36
N MET A 140 11.56 22.85 13.13
CA MET A 140 11.96 23.91 12.21
C MET A 140 10.95 25.09 12.17
N VAL A 141 9.86 25.00 12.91
CA VAL A 141 8.77 25.99 12.92
C VAL A 141 8.66 26.57 14.32
N ASP A 142 9.02 27.85 14.46
CA ASP A 142 8.94 28.58 15.72
C ASP A 142 7.57 29.29 15.91
N ASP A 143 6.73 29.31 14.88
CA ASP A 143 5.44 30.01 14.82
C ASP A 143 4.28 29.01 14.97
N GLU A 144 3.55 29.08 16.09
CA GLU A 144 2.38 28.26 16.34
C GLU A 144 1.25 28.52 15.34
N GLU A 145 1.09 29.77 14.83
CA GLU A 145 0.06 30.12 13.84
C GLU A 145 0.32 29.38 12.51
N LEU A 146 1.59 29.20 12.14
CA LEU A 146 1.96 28.43 10.96
C LEU A 146 1.60 26.95 11.10
N LEU A 147 1.81 26.37 12.28
CA LEU A 147 1.42 24.98 12.57
C LEU A 147 -0.09 24.79 12.47
N GLU A 148 -0.87 25.74 13.02
CA GLU A 148 -2.34 25.72 12.92
C GLU A 148 -2.81 25.86 11.47
N LEU A 149 -2.16 26.70 10.68
CA LEU A 149 -2.49 26.87 9.26
C LEU A 149 -2.27 25.58 8.47
N VAL A 150 -1.12 24.91 8.68
CA VAL A 150 -0.82 23.62 8.02
C VAL A 150 -1.77 22.52 8.47
N ASP A 151 -2.16 22.50 9.75
CA ASP A 151 -3.19 21.56 10.27
C ASP A 151 -4.52 21.78 9.52
N MET A 152 -4.98 23.03 9.39
CA MET A 152 -6.22 23.36 8.67
C MET A 152 -6.14 22.95 7.20
N GLU A 153 -5.05 23.27 6.49
CA GLU A 153 -4.88 22.87 5.08
C GLU A 153 -4.93 21.35 4.89
N VAL A 154 -4.32 20.59 5.79
CA VAL A 154 -4.33 19.13 5.72
C VAL A 154 -5.74 18.58 5.97
N ARG A 155 -6.51 19.16 6.92
CA ARG A 155 -7.91 18.75 7.18
C ARG A 155 -8.83 19.05 5.99
N GLU A 156 -8.69 20.23 5.39
CA GLU A 156 -9.43 20.60 4.19
C GLU A 156 -9.12 19.64 3.05
N LEU A 157 -7.83 19.33 2.85
CA LEU A 157 -7.39 18.40 1.82
C LEU A 157 -7.92 16.99 2.04
N LEU A 158 -7.91 16.47 3.27
CA LEU A 158 -8.48 15.15 3.60
C LEU A 158 -9.99 15.13 3.32
N THR A 159 -10.70 16.20 3.65
CA THR A 159 -12.15 16.34 3.41
C THR A 159 -12.47 16.38 1.92
N GLU A 160 -11.65 17.07 1.12
CA GLU A 160 -11.77 17.10 -0.35
C GLU A 160 -11.73 15.70 -0.96
N TYR A 161 -10.88 14.81 -0.41
CA TYR A 161 -10.76 13.40 -0.86
C TYR A 161 -11.61 12.41 -0.05
N GLU A 162 -12.69 12.90 0.58
CA GLU A 162 -13.68 12.10 1.30
C GLU A 162 -13.13 11.30 2.51
N PHE A 163 -12.08 11.78 3.16
CA PHE A 163 -11.68 11.35 4.49
C PHE A 163 -12.28 12.30 5.54
N PRO A 164 -12.53 11.83 6.78
CA PRO A 164 -13.12 12.67 7.84
C PRO A 164 -12.06 13.65 8.39
N GLY A 165 -11.74 14.71 7.65
CA GLY A 165 -10.66 15.65 7.98
C GLY A 165 -10.74 16.22 9.39
N ASP A 166 -11.95 16.61 9.85
CA ASP A 166 -12.16 17.19 11.19
C ASP A 166 -11.86 16.17 12.32
N ASP A 167 -12.22 14.91 12.11
CA ASP A 167 -12.04 13.83 13.10
C ASP A 167 -10.66 13.14 12.99
N THR A 168 -9.89 13.43 11.95
CA THR A 168 -8.57 12.81 11.72
C THR A 168 -7.57 13.25 12.80
N PRO A 169 -6.93 12.31 13.51
CA PRO A 169 -5.86 12.63 14.46
C PRO A 169 -4.64 13.22 13.75
N ILE A 170 -4.21 14.39 14.20
CA ILE A 170 -2.99 15.07 13.73
C ILE A 170 -2.05 15.26 14.90
N VAL A 171 -0.79 14.86 14.75
CA VAL A 171 0.28 15.03 15.73
C VAL A 171 1.42 15.81 15.11
N ALA A 172 1.81 16.93 15.72
CA ALA A 172 2.99 17.68 15.31
C ALA A 172 4.23 17.23 16.12
N GLY A 173 5.34 16.98 15.42
CA GLY A 173 6.57 16.51 16.04
C GLY A 173 7.77 16.52 15.11
N SER A 174 8.90 16.02 15.57
CA SER A 174 10.11 15.84 14.77
C SER A 174 10.60 14.40 14.88
N ALA A 175 10.48 13.66 13.78
CA ALA A 175 10.97 12.30 13.67
C ALA A 175 12.50 12.23 13.82
N LEU A 176 13.22 13.21 13.28
CA LEU A 176 14.68 13.30 13.39
C LEU A 176 15.11 13.51 14.84
N LYS A 177 14.50 14.47 15.55
CA LYS A 177 14.81 14.73 16.95
C LYS A 177 14.47 13.56 17.87
N ALA A 178 13.37 12.86 17.60
CA ALA A 178 13.01 11.64 18.32
C ALA A 178 14.04 10.52 18.08
N LEU A 179 14.51 10.36 16.84
CA LEU A 179 15.52 9.38 16.46
C LEU A 179 16.89 9.69 17.08
N GLU A 180 17.34 10.96 17.03
CA GLU A 180 18.59 11.43 17.65
C GLU A 180 18.57 11.30 19.18
N CYS A 181 17.45 11.61 19.82
CA CYS A 181 17.27 11.47 21.26
C CYS A 181 17.27 9.99 21.66
N GLY A 182 16.49 9.15 20.99
CA GLY A 182 16.42 7.71 21.23
C GLY A 182 16.09 7.26 22.66
N CYS A 183 15.66 8.19 23.54
CA CYS A 183 15.41 7.88 24.95
C CYS A 183 14.16 7.03 25.18
N GLY A 184 13.22 7.03 24.22
CA GLY A 184 11.98 6.26 24.25
C GLY A 184 11.00 6.61 25.35
N LYS A 185 11.20 7.70 26.09
CA LYS A 185 10.33 8.10 27.19
C LYS A 185 9.10 8.83 26.68
N GLU A 186 7.94 8.57 27.30
CA GLU A 186 6.68 9.22 26.94
C GLU A 186 6.61 10.71 27.36
N ASP A 187 7.35 11.10 28.38
CA ASP A 187 7.48 12.48 28.86
C ASP A 187 8.55 13.31 28.12
N CYS A 188 9.25 12.71 27.15
CA CYS A 188 10.20 13.39 26.30
C CYS A 188 9.46 14.20 25.24
N GLU A 189 9.91 15.43 24.99
CA GLU A 189 9.32 16.35 24.01
C GLU A 189 9.11 15.70 22.65
N TRP A 190 10.11 15.03 22.10
CA TRP A 190 10.05 14.44 20.75
C TRP A 190 9.66 12.97 20.71
N CYS A 191 10.21 12.14 21.64
CA CYS A 191 9.81 10.73 21.71
C CYS A 191 8.35 10.59 22.17
N GLY A 192 7.86 11.51 23.03
CA GLY A 192 6.46 11.57 23.44
C GLY A 192 5.50 11.76 22.29
N LYS A 193 5.88 12.54 21.25
CA LYS A 193 5.08 12.71 20.04
C LYS A 193 4.96 11.44 19.20
N ILE A 194 5.98 10.59 19.18
CA ILE A 194 5.89 9.26 18.56
C ILE A 194 4.93 8.36 19.34
N TRP A 195 4.97 8.39 20.68
CA TRP A 195 4.00 7.66 21.51
C TRP A 195 2.58 8.16 21.31
N GLU A 196 2.38 9.49 21.23
CA GLU A 196 1.09 10.11 20.94
C GLU A 196 0.55 9.66 19.58
N LEU A 197 1.39 9.66 18.53
CA LEU A 197 1.02 9.14 17.22
C LEU A 197 0.58 7.68 17.30
N MET A 198 1.35 6.82 17.95
CA MET A 198 1.02 5.40 18.05
C MET A 198 -0.24 5.13 18.87
N LYS A 199 -0.51 5.91 19.93
CA LYS A 199 -1.77 5.86 20.68
C LYS A 199 -2.97 6.26 19.79
N ASN A 200 -2.80 7.29 18.96
CA ASN A 200 -3.82 7.70 18.02
C ASN A 200 -4.07 6.62 16.94
N VAL A 201 -3.01 6.02 16.41
CA VAL A 201 -3.12 4.89 15.46
C VAL A 201 -3.85 3.70 16.11
N ASP A 202 -3.50 3.34 17.36
CA ASP A 202 -4.15 2.26 18.11
C ASP A 202 -5.65 2.51 18.34
N SER A 203 -6.05 3.75 18.59
CA SER A 203 -7.44 4.09 18.95
C SER A 203 -8.30 4.43 17.73
N TYR A 204 -7.74 5.11 16.73
CA TYR A 204 -8.50 5.64 15.58
C TYR A 204 -8.66 4.61 14.45
N ILE A 205 -7.63 3.81 14.17
CA ILE A 205 -7.72 2.77 13.15
C ILE A 205 -8.31 1.51 13.82
N PRO A 206 -9.52 1.05 13.42
CA PRO A 206 -10.12 -0.14 14.03
C PRO A 206 -9.33 -1.40 13.68
N THR A 207 -9.49 -2.46 14.48
CA THR A 207 -9.00 -3.79 14.07
C THR A 207 -9.79 -4.26 12.85
N PRO A 208 -9.14 -4.52 11.72
CA PRO A 208 -9.85 -4.83 10.48
C PRO A 208 -10.55 -6.19 10.55
N GLU A 209 -11.74 -6.25 9.99
CA GLU A 209 -12.41 -7.52 9.72
C GLU A 209 -11.69 -8.25 8.59
N ARG A 210 -11.48 -9.56 8.76
CA ARG A 210 -10.71 -10.38 7.82
C ARG A 210 -11.60 -11.43 7.16
N ASP A 211 -11.61 -11.44 5.84
CA ASP A 211 -12.33 -12.43 5.01
C ASP A 211 -11.64 -13.82 5.05
N ARG A 212 -11.60 -14.45 6.24
CA ARG A 212 -10.90 -15.72 6.46
C ARG A 212 -11.57 -16.93 5.81
N ASP A 213 -12.89 -16.88 5.66
CA ASP A 213 -13.71 -17.98 5.15
C ASP A 213 -13.81 -18.02 3.63
N LYS A 214 -13.38 -16.95 2.95
CA LYS A 214 -13.31 -16.89 1.49
C LYS A 214 -12.17 -17.76 0.95
N PRO A 215 -12.21 -18.18 -0.34
CA PRO A 215 -11.09 -18.85 -0.97
C PRO A 215 -9.81 -18.01 -0.91
N PHE A 216 -8.68 -18.65 -0.61
CA PHE A 216 -7.37 -17.98 -0.54
C PHE A 216 -7.03 -17.21 -1.81
N LEU A 217 -6.54 -15.99 -1.62
CA LEU A 217 -5.98 -15.14 -2.67
C LEU A 217 -4.91 -14.23 -2.09
N MET A 218 -3.74 -14.20 -2.75
CA MET A 218 -2.61 -13.34 -2.42
C MET A 218 -2.00 -12.75 -3.70
N PRO A 219 -2.10 -11.43 -3.92
CA PRO A 219 -1.36 -10.75 -4.99
C PRO A 219 0.15 -10.89 -4.79
N VAL A 220 0.88 -11.17 -5.86
CA VAL A 220 2.35 -11.27 -5.84
C VAL A 220 2.94 -9.87 -5.99
N GLU A 221 3.77 -9.49 -5.02
CA GLU A 221 4.45 -8.19 -4.97
C GLU A 221 5.90 -8.27 -5.41
N ASP A 222 6.60 -9.30 -4.94
CA ASP A 222 7.97 -9.55 -5.31
C ASP A 222 8.24 -11.04 -5.36
N VAL A 223 9.29 -11.42 -6.12
CA VAL A 223 9.69 -12.80 -6.31
C VAL A 223 11.21 -12.92 -6.22
N PHE A 224 11.67 -13.79 -5.37
CA PHE A 224 13.09 -14.09 -5.24
C PHE A 224 13.36 -15.58 -5.04
N SER A 225 14.60 -15.98 -5.30
CA SER A 225 15.03 -17.37 -5.10
C SER A 225 15.92 -17.48 -3.87
N ILE A 226 15.67 -18.47 -3.06
CA ILE A 226 16.54 -18.84 -1.94
C ILE A 226 17.33 -20.09 -2.35
N THR A 227 18.66 -19.98 -2.39
CA THR A 227 19.55 -21.07 -2.74
C THR A 227 19.26 -22.31 -1.88
N GLY A 228 18.98 -23.46 -2.51
CA GLY A 228 18.67 -24.71 -1.84
C GLY A 228 17.25 -24.82 -1.26
N ARG A 229 16.40 -23.79 -1.37
CA ARG A 229 15.02 -23.81 -0.87
C ARG A 229 13.95 -23.62 -1.97
N GLY A 230 14.26 -22.86 -3.04
CA GLY A 230 13.36 -22.63 -4.15
C GLY A 230 12.90 -21.16 -4.29
N THR A 231 11.83 -20.96 -5.02
CA THR A 231 11.25 -19.63 -5.31
C THR A 231 10.28 -19.23 -4.21
N VAL A 232 10.39 -17.99 -3.78
CA VAL A 232 9.50 -17.35 -2.80
C VAL A 232 8.74 -16.22 -3.50
N ALA A 233 7.42 -16.26 -3.40
CA ALA A 233 6.55 -15.15 -3.76
C ALA A 233 6.11 -14.43 -2.48
N THR A 234 6.28 -13.12 -2.45
CA THR A 234 5.81 -12.28 -1.34
C THR A 234 4.54 -11.55 -1.69
N GLY A 235 3.74 -11.26 -0.69
CA GLY A 235 2.53 -10.48 -0.80
C GLY A 235 1.70 -10.49 0.47
N ARG A 236 0.70 -9.63 0.52
CA ARG A 236 -0.34 -9.66 1.54
C ARG A 236 -1.43 -10.65 1.15
N VAL A 237 -1.84 -11.50 2.06
CA VAL A 237 -3.04 -12.33 1.87
C VAL A 237 -4.27 -11.42 1.84
N GLU A 238 -4.90 -11.30 0.68
CA GLU A 238 -6.10 -10.46 0.47
C GLU A 238 -7.31 -11.07 1.17
N ARG A 239 -7.48 -12.40 1.04
CA ARG A 239 -8.57 -13.16 1.64
C ARG A 239 -8.22 -14.62 1.82
N GLY A 240 -8.99 -15.31 2.67
CA GLY A 240 -8.87 -16.75 2.92
C GLY A 240 -7.68 -17.12 3.78
N GLN A 241 -7.33 -18.38 3.71
CA GLN A 241 -6.21 -18.98 4.42
C GLN A 241 -5.43 -19.92 3.51
N VAL A 242 -4.13 -20.05 3.74
CA VAL A 242 -3.25 -21.04 3.10
C VAL A 242 -2.38 -21.71 4.14
N LYS A 243 -2.23 -23.03 4.02
CA LYS A 243 -1.37 -23.86 4.89
C LYS A 243 -0.18 -24.41 4.12
N VAL A 244 0.85 -24.78 4.85
CA VAL A 244 1.96 -25.54 4.28
C VAL A 244 1.41 -26.86 3.72
N GLN A 245 1.80 -27.23 2.50
CA GLN A 245 1.34 -28.32 1.65
C GLN A 245 0.02 -28.10 0.91
N ASP A 246 -0.60 -26.94 1.01
CA ASP A 246 -1.78 -26.62 0.18
C ASP A 246 -1.36 -26.45 -1.30
N GLU A 247 -2.23 -26.94 -2.21
CA GLU A 247 -2.15 -26.66 -3.64
C GLU A 247 -2.71 -25.26 -3.93
N VAL A 248 -1.98 -24.48 -4.71
CA VAL A 248 -2.39 -23.14 -5.17
C VAL A 248 -2.17 -23.01 -6.68
N GLU A 249 -2.83 -22.06 -7.29
CA GLU A 249 -2.64 -21.66 -8.68
C GLU A 249 -2.00 -20.28 -8.78
N ILE A 250 -1.05 -20.14 -9.70
CA ILE A 250 -0.49 -18.86 -10.16
C ILE A 250 -1.37 -18.39 -11.30
N VAL A 251 -2.06 -17.25 -11.16
CA VAL A 251 -3.06 -16.75 -12.10
C VAL A 251 -2.73 -15.32 -12.52
N GLY A 252 -2.95 -15.00 -13.80
CA GLY A 252 -2.72 -13.68 -14.39
C GLY A 252 -1.44 -13.61 -15.22
N LEU A 253 -1.35 -12.55 -16.05
CA LEU A 253 -0.29 -12.28 -17.04
C LEU A 253 -0.09 -13.37 -18.11
N GLN A 254 -0.68 -14.52 -17.91
CA GLN A 254 -0.72 -15.65 -18.86
C GLN A 254 -2.16 -16.15 -18.97
N GLU A 255 -2.49 -16.73 -20.13
CA GLU A 255 -3.84 -17.27 -20.39
C GLU A 255 -4.20 -18.49 -19.53
N LYS A 256 -3.19 -19.24 -19.10
CA LYS A 256 -3.37 -20.48 -18.32
C LYS A 256 -2.79 -20.34 -16.94
N ALA A 257 -3.61 -20.68 -15.93
CA ALA A 257 -3.16 -20.83 -14.57
C ALA A 257 -2.18 -22.00 -14.43
N ARG A 258 -1.19 -21.87 -13.54
CA ARG A 258 -0.21 -22.91 -13.21
C ARG A 258 -0.38 -23.36 -11.78
N LYS A 259 -0.52 -24.65 -11.58
CA LYS A 259 -0.60 -25.26 -10.25
C LYS A 259 0.77 -25.44 -9.61
N THR A 260 0.85 -25.23 -8.31
CA THR A 260 2.01 -25.47 -7.48
C THR A 260 1.58 -25.80 -6.04
N VAL A 261 2.53 -26.09 -5.17
CA VAL A 261 2.29 -26.40 -3.76
C VAL A 261 3.12 -25.46 -2.89
N VAL A 262 2.49 -24.90 -1.88
CA VAL A 262 3.15 -24.08 -0.85
C VAL A 262 3.93 -25.00 0.09
N THR A 263 5.25 -24.93 0.08
CA THR A 263 6.12 -25.78 0.90
C THR A 263 6.58 -25.13 2.19
N GLY A 264 6.35 -23.84 2.33
CA GLY A 264 6.65 -23.08 3.54
C GLY A 264 5.99 -21.72 3.49
N VAL A 265 5.67 -21.18 4.66
CA VAL A 265 5.12 -19.84 4.84
C VAL A 265 5.96 -19.12 5.89
N GLU A 266 6.39 -17.91 5.59
CA GLU A 266 7.21 -17.10 6.48
C GLU A 266 6.63 -15.67 6.56
N MET A 267 6.66 -15.07 7.74
CA MET A 267 6.36 -13.67 7.98
C MET A 267 7.45 -13.08 8.88
N PHE A 268 8.08 -11.96 8.47
CA PHE A 268 9.19 -11.33 9.19
C PHE A 268 10.31 -12.31 9.61
N ARG A 269 10.68 -13.22 8.68
CA ARG A 269 11.69 -14.27 8.88
C ARG A 269 11.33 -15.34 9.94
N LYS A 270 10.10 -15.35 10.45
CA LYS A 270 9.55 -16.38 11.35
C LYS A 270 8.69 -17.34 10.55
N LEU A 271 8.67 -18.61 10.94
CA LEU A 271 7.88 -19.66 10.28
C LEU A 271 6.43 -19.59 10.75
N LEU A 272 5.51 -19.82 9.80
CA LEU A 272 4.09 -20.01 10.10
C LEU A 272 3.64 -21.40 9.64
N ASP A 273 2.68 -21.99 10.37
CA ASP A 273 1.99 -23.21 9.94
C ASP A 273 0.94 -22.91 8.86
N PHE A 274 0.34 -21.72 8.96
CA PHE A 274 -0.65 -21.19 8.02
C PHE A 274 -0.59 -19.66 7.99
N ALA A 275 -1.03 -19.10 6.88
CA ALA A 275 -1.30 -17.66 6.76
C ALA A 275 -2.78 -17.41 6.51
N GLU A 276 -3.25 -16.25 6.94
CA GLU A 276 -4.64 -15.83 6.80
C GLU A 276 -4.75 -14.38 6.26
N ALA A 277 -5.97 -14.01 5.86
CA ALA A 277 -6.26 -12.66 5.37
C ALA A 277 -5.64 -11.59 6.27
N GLY A 278 -4.89 -10.69 5.68
CA GLY A 278 -4.15 -9.60 6.32
C GLY A 278 -2.67 -9.89 6.58
N ASP A 279 -2.21 -11.14 6.55
CA ASP A 279 -0.79 -11.46 6.76
C ASP A 279 0.07 -11.05 5.55
N ASN A 280 1.22 -10.41 5.81
CA ASN A 280 2.26 -10.17 4.80
C ASN A 280 3.26 -11.32 4.84
N ILE A 281 3.24 -12.16 3.82
CA ILE A 281 4.00 -13.41 3.83
C ILE A 281 4.93 -13.59 2.64
N GLY A 282 5.93 -14.46 2.84
CA GLY A 282 6.65 -15.13 1.78
C GLY A 282 6.19 -16.58 1.68
N ALA A 283 5.57 -16.95 0.56
CA ALA A 283 5.15 -18.29 0.23
C ALA A 283 6.24 -18.99 -0.58
N LEU A 284 6.79 -20.08 -0.04
CA LEU A 284 7.77 -20.92 -0.72
C LEU A 284 7.05 -21.89 -1.64
N LEU A 285 7.37 -21.88 -2.93
CA LEU A 285 6.65 -22.63 -3.97
C LEU A 285 7.50 -23.82 -4.49
N ARG A 286 6.84 -24.95 -4.70
CA ARG A 286 7.47 -26.18 -5.22
C ARG A 286 7.56 -26.17 -6.74
N GLY A 287 8.77 -26.39 -7.28
CA GLY A 287 8.96 -26.63 -8.71
C GLY A 287 8.58 -25.44 -9.61
N VAL A 288 8.69 -24.23 -9.07
CA VAL A 288 8.49 -22.97 -9.80
C VAL A 288 9.82 -22.24 -9.87
N ASP A 289 10.29 -21.93 -11.05
CA ASP A 289 11.46 -21.08 -11.22
C ASP A 289 11.07 -19.61 -11.10
N ARG A 290 12.02 -18.75 -10.67
CA ARG A 290 11.79 -17.31 -10.53
C ARG A 290 11.24 -16.66 -11.80
N LYS A 291 11.59 -17.17 -12.99
CA LYS A 291 11.15 -16.64 -14.29
C LYS A 291 9.72 -17.05 -14.65
N GLU A 292 9.11 -17.94 -13.90
CA GLU A 292 7.79 -18.51 -14.16
C GLU A 292 6.68 -17.90 -13.29
N ILE A 293 7.07 -17.01 -12.40
CA ILE A 293 6.18 -16.21 -11.57
C ILE A 293 6.73 -14.79 -11.47
N GLU A 294 5.85 -13.80 -11.53
CA GLU A 294 6.23 -12.40 -11.52
C GLU A 294 5.21 -11.54 -10.77
N ARG A 295 5.62 -10.33 -10.39
CA ARG A 295 4.76 -9.32 -9.82
C ARG A 295 3.55 -9.06 -10.72
N GLY A 296 2.36 -8.98 -10.12
CA GLY A 296 1.11 -8.76 -10.83
C GLY A 296 0.26 -10.01 -11.02
N GLN A 297 0.86 -11.20 -10.88
CA GLN A 297 0.11 -12.43 -10.76
C GLN A 297 -0.47 -12.57 -9.35
N VAL A 298 -1.38 -13.51 -9.15
CA VAL A 298 -1.90 -13.87 -7.83
C VAL A 298 -1.65 -15.35 -7.54
N LEU A 299 -1.42 -15.68 -6.27
CA LEU A 299 -1.57 -17.04 -5.76
C LEU A 299 -3.00 -17.19 -5.26
N ALA A 300 -3.72 -18.18 -5.75
CA ALA A 300 -5.11 -18.41 -5.39
C ALA A 300 -5.40 -19.88 -5.12
N LYS A 301 -6.48 -20.15 -4.38
CA LYS A 301 -7.03 -21.49 -4.28
C LYS A 301 -7.44 -21.98 -5.68
N PRO A 302 -7.10 -23.21 -6.08
CA PRO A 302 -7.36 -23.71 -7.43
C PRO A 302 -8.82 -23.52 -7.89
N GLY A 303 -8.99 -22.96 -9.11
CA GLY A 303 -10.29 -22.77 -9.76
C GLY A 303 -11.17 -21.67 -9.16
N THR A 304 -10.66 -20.77 -8.31
CA THR A 304 -11.45 -19.73 -7.66
C THR A 304 -11.38 -18.36 -8.31
N ILE A 305 -10.39 -18.13 -9.17
CA ILE A 305 -10.22 -16.91 -9.96
C ILE A 305 -9.60 -17.28 -11.30
N ASN A 306 -9.93 -16.54 -12.35
CA ASN A 306 -9.43 -16.77 -13.71
C ASN A 306 -8.76 -15.51 -14.27
N PRO A 307 -7.85 -15.66 -15.26
CA PRO A 307 -7.30 -14.54 -15.98
C PRO A 307 -8.30 -14.06 -17.06
N HIS A 308 -8.48 -12.73 -17.16
CA HIS A 308 -9.41 -12.11 -18.09
C HIS A 308 -8.77 -10.87 -18.73
N THR A 309 -9.20 -10.56 -19.95
CA THR A 309 -8.79 -9.35 -20.68
C THR A 309 -9.94 -8.41 -21.00
N HIS A 310 -11.19 -8.88 -20.92
CA HIS A 310 -12.36 -8.14 -21.40
C HIS A 310 -13.42 -8.01 -20.30
N PHE A 311 -13.80 -6.78 -19.97
CA PHE A 311 -14.70 -6.50 -18.85
C PHE A 311 -15.44 -5.17 -19.02
N GLU A 312 -16.55 -5.01 -18.30
CA GLU A 312 -17.25 -3.74 -18.11
C GLU A 312 -16.84 -3.16 -16.75
N ALA A 313 -16.71 -1.85 -16.70
CA ALA A 313 -16.39 -1.12 -15.48
C ALA A 313 -17.15 0.19 -15.38
N GLU A 314 -17.41 0.62 -14.17
CA GLU A 314 -17.81 1.98 -13.85
C GLU A 314 -16.57 2.77 -13.45
N VAL A 315 -16.34 3.91 -14.12
CA VAL A 315 -15.11 4.69 -13.97
C VAL A 315 -15.45 6.17 -13.76
N TYR A 316 -14.91 6.73 -12.70
CA TYR A 316 -14.85 8.16 -12.48
C TYR A 316 -13.59 8.75 -13.11
N VAL A 317 -13.75 9.73 -13.97
CA VAL A 317 -12.66 10.42 -14.64
C VAL A 317 -12.33 11.68 -13.83
N LEU A 318 -11.12 11.75 -13.27
CA LEU A 318 -10.71 12.88 -12.42
C LEU A 318 -10.79 14.20 -13.16
N SER A 319 -11.32 15.22 -12.50
CA SER A 319 -11.35 16.59 -12.96
C SER A 319 -9.95 17.20 -13.02
N LYS A 320 -9.85 18.39 -13.65
CA LYS A 320 -8.59 19.16 -13.69
C LYS A 320 -8.14 19.58 -12.29
N GLU A 321 -9.06 19.97 -11.45
CA GLU A 321 -8.85 20.42 -10.08
C GLU A 321 -8.29 19.29 -9.21
N GLU A 322 -8.72 18.06 -9.47
CA GLU A 322 -8.22 16.83 -8.82
C GLU A 322 -6.89 16.33 -9.41
N GLY A 323 -6.23 17.09 -10.28
CA GLY A 323 -4.99 16.71 -10.94
C GLY A 323 -5.13 15.77 -12.12
N GLY A 324 -6.37 15.52 -12.56
CA GLY A 324 -6.70 14.67 -13.71
C GLY A 324 -6.42 15.31 -15.07
N ARG A 325 -7.18 14.90 -16.09
CA ARG A 325 -7.06 15.40 -17.44
C ARG A 325 -7.63 16.81 -17.58
N HIS A 326 -7.13 17.54 -18.57
CA HIS A 326 -7.66 18.86 -18.98
C HIS A 326 -8.53 18.80 -20.24
N THR A 327 -8.51 17.66 -20.92
CA THR A 327 -9.19 17.46 -22.21
C THR A 327 -10.01 16.19 -22.19
N PRO A 328 -11.13 16.13 -22.92
CA PRO A 328 -11.90 14.90 -23.06
C PRO A 328 -11.06 13.82 -23.75
N PHE A 329 -11.52 12.59 -23.63
CA PHE A 329 -11.02 11.48 -24.44
C PHE A 329 -12.16 10.82 -25.23
N PHE A 330 -11.78 10.12 -26.28
CA PHE A 330 -12.67 9.53 -27.25
C PHE A 330 -12.58 8.01 -27.25
N ASN A 331 -13.48 7.36 -27.98
CA ASN A 331 -13.43 5.91 -28.16
C ASN A 331 -12.06 5.45 -28.66
N GLY A 332 -11.57 4.34 -28.11
CA GLY A 332 -10.23 3.81 -28.42
C GLY A 332 -9.09 4.41 -27.60
N TYR A 333 -9.38 5.21 -26.56
CA TYR A 333 -8.38 5.71 -25.63
C TYR A 333 -7.61 4.57 -24.95
N ARG A 334 -6.29 4.71 -24.80
CA ARG A 334 -5.35 3.66 -24.37
C ARG A 334 -4.53 4.07 -23.14
N PRO A 335 -5.11 4.14 -21.95
CA PRO A 335 -4.37 4.38 -20.72
C PRO A 335 -3.76 3.09 -20.16
N GLN A 336 -3.05 3.26 -19.01
CA GLN A 336 -2.62 2.15 -18.15
C GLN A 336 -3.65 1.93 -17.05
N PHE A 337 -3.99 0.66 -16.82
CA PHE A 337 -4.89 0.21 -15.76
C PHE A 337 -4.09 -0.46 -14.67
N TYR A 338 -4.19 0.05 -13.46
CA TYR A 338 -3.47 -0.45 -12.29
C TYR A 338 -4.39 -1.34 -11.46
N PHE A 339 -4.09 -2.64 -11.45
CA PHE A 339 -4.81 -3.64 -10.66
C PHE A 339 -3.88 -4.24 -9.63
N ARG A 340 -4.26 -4.27 -8.36
CA ARG A 340 -3.45 -4.85 -7.27
C ARG A 340 -1.98 -4.41 -7.35
N THR A 341 -1.10 -5.29 -7.85
CA THR A 341 0.36 -5.08 -7.88
C THR A 341 0.93 -4.84 -9.29
N THR A 342 0.07 -4.73 -10.33
CA THR A 342 0.49 -4.57 -11.72
C THR A 342 -0.25 -3.48 -12.46
N ASP A 343 0.33 -3.03 -13.56
CA ASP A 343 -0.31 -2.17 -14.54
C ASP A 343 -0.33 -2.84 -15.92
N VAL A 344 -1.44 -2.69 -16.62
CA VAL A 344 -1.65 -3.23 -17.96
C VAL A 344 -2.28 -2.15 -18.85
N THR A 345 -1.76 -2.01 -20.05
CA THR A 345 -2.40 -1.14 -21.05
C THR A 345 -3.70 -1.76 -21.54
N GLY A 346 -4.75 -0.96 -21.67
CA GLY A 346 -6.02 -1.40 -22.22
C GLY A 346 -6.63 -0.36 -23.14
N VAL A 347 -7.62 -0.78 -23.92
CA VAL A 347 -8.40 0.06 -24.80
C VAL A 347 -9.78 0.27 -24.20
N ILE A 348 -10.19 1.52 -24.07
CA ILE A 348 -11.55 1.89 -23.64
C ILE A 348 -12.46 1.95 -24.85
N GLN A 349 -13.60 1.28 -24.74
CA GLN A 349 -14.73 1.38 -25.65
C GLN A 349 -15.87 2.11 -24.95
N LEU A 350 -16.30 3.23 -25.52
CA LEU A 350 -17.39 4.01 -24.99
C LEU A 350 -18.75 3.35 -25.32
N PRO A 351 -19.77 3.55 -24.47
CA PRO A 351 -21.13 3.09 -24.75
C PRO A 351 -21.67 3.68 -26.06
N GLU A 352 -22.60 2.97 -26.68
CA GLU A 352 -23.26 3.43 -27.90
C GLU A 352 -23.94 4.79 -27.69
N GLY A 353 -23.69 5.75 -28.58
CA GLY A 353 -24.19 7.12 -28.48
C GLY A 353 -23.34 8.08 -27.66
N VAL A 354 -22.26 7.63 -27.01
CA VAL A 354 -21.31 8.48 -26.31
C VAL A 354 -20.10 8.75 -27.21
N GLU A 355 -19.93 10.00 -27.63
CA GLU A 355 -18.82 10.36 -28.52
C GLU A 355 -17.53 10.67 -27.75
N MET A 356 -17.64 11.24 -26.54
CA MET A 356 -16.50 11.63 -25.70
C MET A 356 -16.87 11.56 -24.22
N VAL A 357 -15.86 11.55 -23.37
CA VAL A 357 -15.98 11.62 -21.91
C VAL A 357 -15.16 12.79 -21.40
N MET A 358 -15.78 13.59 -20.54
CA MET A 358 -15.19 14.80 -19.97
C MET A 358 -14.51 14.47 -18.61
N PRO A 359 -13.47 15.22 -18.24
CA PRO A 359 -13.02 15.24 -16.85
C PRO A 359 -14.17 15.59 -15.89
N GLY A 360 -14.31 14.81 -14.80
CA GLY A 360 -15.42 14.89 -13.84
C GLY A 360 -16.60 13.93 -14.12
N ASP A 361 -16.60 13.26 -15.27
CA ASP A 361 -17.69 12.32 -15.60
C ASP A 361 -17.52 10.97 -14.85
N ASN A 362 -18.66 10.40 -14.47
CA ASN A 362 -18.76 9.00 -14.05
C ASN A 362 -19.50 8.21 -15.15
N THR A 363 -18.82 7.25 -15.76
CA THR A 363 -19.33 6.56 -16.93
C THR A 363 -18.98 5.07 -16.93
N LYS A 364 -19.84 4.27 -17.54
CA LYS A 364 -19.56 2.84 -17.79
C LYS A 364 -18.78 2.65 -19.08
N PHE A 365 -17.73 1.86 -19.00
CA PHE A 365 -16.89 1.51 -20.15
C PHE A 365 -16.82 0.01 -20.35
N THR A 366 -16.61 -0.41 -21.59
CA THR A 366 -16.07 -1.72 -21.92
C THR A 366 -14.57 -1.58 -22.13
N ILE A 367 -13.77 -2.42 -21.50
CA ILE A 367 -12.32 -2.32 -21.50
C ILE A 367 -11.73 -3.64 -22.01
N GLN A 368 -10.77 -3.51 -22.95
CA GLN A 368 -9.99 -4.63 -23.48
C GLN A 368 -8.53 -4.43 -23.09
N LEU A 369 -8.00 -5.27 -22.21
CA LEU A 369 -6.58 -5.28 -21.82
C LEU A 369 -5.74 -6.00 -22.87
N ILE A 370 -4.47 -5.61 -22.99
CA ILE A 370 -3.49 -6.29 -23.85
C ILE A 370 -2.91 -7.57 -23.22
N THR A 371 -3.03 -7.71 -21.90
CA THR A 371 -2.51 -8.85 -21.13
C THR A 371 -3.58 -9.29 -20.12
N PRO A 372 -3.82 -10.60 -19.96
CA PRO A 372 -4.82 -11.08 -19.00
C PRO A 372 -4.38 -10.86 -17.57
N ILE A 373 -5.30 -10.47 -16.71
CA ILE A 373 -5.07 -10.35 -15.26
C ILE A 373 -6.07 -11.21 -14.50
N ALA A 374 -5.69 -11.64 -13.29
CA ALA A 374 -6.60 -12.30 -12.37
C ALA A 374 -7.71 -11.32 -11.94
N MET A 375 -8.92 -11.53 -12.42
CA MET A 375 -10.02 -10.58 -12.31
C MET A 375 -11.28 -11.21 -11.75
N GLU A 376 -12.05 -10.41 -11.04
CA GLU A 376 -13.39 -10.71 -10.54
C GLU A 376 -14.23 -9.43 -10.47
N GLU A 377 -15.54 -9.56 -10.39
CA GLU A 377 -16.45 -8.43 -10.18
C GLU A 377 -16.18 -7.76 -8.82
N GLY A 378 -16.24 -6.44 -8.77
CA GLY A 378 -15.90 -5.64 -7.59
C GLY A 378 -14.41 -5.27 -7.48
N LEU A 379 -13.54 -5.78 -8.35
CA LEU A 379 -12.12 -5.41 -8.35
C LEU A 379 -11.96 -3.94 -8.71
N ARG A 380 -11.33 -3.17 -7.82
CA ARG A 380 -11.00 -1.76 -8.03
C ARG A 380 -9.71 -1.60 -8.82
N PHE A 381 -9.61 -0.50 -9.56
CA PHE A 381 -8.42 -0.14 -10.31
C PHE A 381 -8.27 1.37 -10.48
N ALA A 382 -7.04 1.82 -10.68
CA ALA A 382 -6.74 3.18 -11.09
C ALA A 382 -6.42 3.25 -12.59
N VAL A 383 -6.77 4.37 -13.23
CA VAL A 383 -6.45 4.67 -14.62
C VAL A 383 -5.38 5.75 -14.66
N ARG A 384 -4.27 5.51 -15.36
CA ARG A 384 -3.15 6.45 -15.44
C ARG A 384 -2.72 6.74 -16.87
N GLU A 385 -2.27 7.96 -17.10
CA GLU A 385 -1.70 8.42 -18.36
C GLU A 385 -0.53 9.36 -18.09
N GLY A 386 0.60 9.16 -18.77
CA GLY A 386 1.75 10.07 -18.68
C GLY A 386 2.27 10.31 -17.26
N GLY A 387 2.21 9.30 -16.38
CA GLY A 387 2.64 9.40 -14.99
C GLY A 387 1.60 10.01 -14.03
N ARG A 388 0.40 10.35 -14.50
CA ARG A 388 -0.69 10.93 -13.68
C ARG A 388 -1.85 9.98 -13.56
N THR A 389 -2.52 9.98 -12.42
CA THR A 389 -3.81 9.31 -12.25
C THR A 389 -4.88 10.17 -12.91
N VAL A 390 -5.64 9.59 -13.81
CA VAL A 390 -6.68 10.27 -14.60
C VAL A 390 -8.08 9.71 -14.34
N GLY A 391 -8.18 8.64 -13.55
CA GLY A 391 -9.47 8.08 -13.18
C GLY A 391 -9.32 6.91 -12.23
N ALA A 392 -10.43 6.48 -11.68
CA ALA A 392 -10.58 5.30 -10.84
C ALA A 392 -11.85 4.55 -11.22
N GLY A 393 -11.82 3.24 -11.12
CA GLY A 393 -12.97 2.43 -11.49
C GLY A 393 -13.10 1.13 -10.70
N VAL A 394 -14.23 0.49 -10.91
CA VAL A 394 -14.53 -0.83 -10.38
C VAL A 394 -15.05 -1.73 -11.50
N VAL A 395 -14.60 -2.97 -11.53
CA VAL A 395 -15.08 -4.00 -12.46
C VAL A 395 -16.53 -4.34 -12.09
N THR A 396 -17.45 -4.07 -13.00
CA THR A 396 -18.88 -4.36 -12.79
C THR A 396 -19.29 -5.70 -13.38
N LYS A 397 -18.60 -6.16 -14.44
CA LYS A 397 -18.87 -7.43 -15.08
C LYS A 397 -17.65 -7.93 -15.85
N VAL A 398 -17.33 -9.19 -15.69
CA VAL A 398 -16.29 -9.88 -16.48
C VAL A 398 -16.93 -10.47 -17.73
N LEU A 399 -16.35 -10.23 -18.92
CA LEU A 399 -16.91 -10.65 -20.21
C LEU A 399 -16.13 -11.84 -20.83
N ALA A 400 -14.79 -11.82 -20.78
CA ALA A 400 -13.93 -12.89 -21.29
C ALA A 400 -12.50 -12.82 -20.70
#